data_d37dcd6766627abf7b72505aed8c9698
#
_entry.id   d37dcd6766627abf7b72505aed8c9698
#
_cell.length_a   1.000
_cell.length_b   1.000
_cell.length_c   1.000
_cell.angle_alpha   90.00
_cell.angle_beta   90.00
_cell.angle_gamma   90.00
#
_symmetry.space_group_name_H-M   'P 1'
#
loop_
_entity.id
_entity.type
_entity.pdbx_description
1 polymer ?
#
loop_
_entity_poly.entity_id
_entity_poly.type
_entity_poly.pdbx_seq_one_letter_code
_entity_poly.pdbx_strand_id
1 'polypeptide(L)'
;MKKVLKHSALVLTALALVACGNSKKASDNGTASNSNFEVSVKDGMYVLPKDEDSSSHYLALQVEIKNNRDKQFSFTSQDITLYNEKDEKVEPIQIYESDSKTKFMSYGDSLSKGKSVAGYVVYEVDKDSKYELHFAPSFYDDVKENQKSKNDVAIKVDPSQYEDTIDEAKEAMKNYVDAVYLDGENTGGASNVSFTNDKTQIVALEDKKSDDKKSDDKKSSSSSDLITNDVKADREEFIKKFIESFGKGFYNYKPSDSELRTFAEAYIKANAKRAKVDYKVKTYLPDYAVIYVRPETIDLDNLDVHELSRKFYEENKGKYSNYSEAMKAGEKYILENAPSQFDSTPLDTSDNMQKEGYEIKMTKKDGKWTIDTSSKNYNLKDMARTFRGGIGY
;
A
#
# COMPACT_ATOMS: atom_id res chain seq x y z
N MET A 1 -31.83 -8.65 26.19
CA MET A 1 -31.04 -9.67 26.92
C MET A 1 -29.70 -9.83 26.23
N LYS A 2 -28.64 -9.53 26.98
CA LYS A 2 -27.24 -9.44 26.51
C LYS A 2 -26.70 -10.84 26.19
N LYS A 3 -26.02 -11.03 25.06
CA LYS A 3 -25.05 -12.12 24.90
C LYS A 3 -23.70 -11.52 24.52
N VAL A 4 -22.83 -11.49 25.52
CA VAL A 4 -21.42 -11.18 25.44
C VAL A 4 -20.73 -12.43 24.92
N LEU A 5 -20.08 -12.36 23.75
CA LEU A 5 -19.19 -13.42 23.29
C LEU A 5 -17.81 -13.16 23.89
N LYS A 6 -17.43 -14.01 24.81
CA LYS A 6 -16.09 -14.08 25.40
C LYS A 6 -15.16 -14.78 24.41
N HIS A 7 -14.17 -14.09 23.89
CA HIS A 7 -13.02 -14.72 23.26
C HIS A 7 -12.07 -15.15 24.37
N SER A 8 -11.98 -16.43 24.61
CA SER A 8 -11.02 -17.03 25.53
C SER A 8 -9.69 -17.19 24.81
N ALA A 9 -8.73 -16.33 25.13
CA ALA A 9 -7.33 -16.56 24.79
C ALA A 9 -6.84 -17.79 25.60
N LEU A 10 -6.57 -18.88 24.92
CA LEU A 10 -5.98 -20.06 25.51
C LEU A 10 -4.47 -19.83 25.60
N VAL A 11 -3.99 -19.39 26.75
CA VAL A 11 -2.57 -19.34 27.06
C VAL A 11 -2.16 -20.77 27.43
N LEU A 12 -1.57 -21.50 26.49
CA LEU A 12 -0.90 -22.76 26.75
C LEU A 12 0.49 -22.47 27.32
N THR A 13 0.62 -22.44 28.62
CA THR A 13 1.91 -22.54 29.31
C THR A 13 2.41 -23.99 29.23
N ALA A 14 3.23 -24.27 28.21
CA ALA A 14 4.00 -25.51 28.15
C ALA A 14 5.22 -25.38 29.06
N LEU A 15 5.21 -26.05 30.18
CA LEU A 15 6.42 -26.30 30.98
C LEU A 15 7.33 -27.27 30.22
N ALA A 16 8.38 -26.72 29.64
CA ALA A 16 9.42 -27.53 29.02
C ALA A 16 10.30 -28.17 30.11
N LEU A 17 10.22 -29.49 30.21
CA LEU A 17 11.18 -30.31 30.96
C LEU A 17 12.56 -30.21 30.31
N VAL A 18 13.50 -29.65 31.02
CA VAL A 18 14.91 -29.56 30.61
C VAL A 18 15.47 -30.97 30.62
N ALA A 19 15.61 -31.59 29.46
CA ALA A 19 16.44 -32.78 29.25
C ALA A 19 17.88 -32.35 28.95
N CYS A 20 18.76 -32.50 29.90
CA CYS A 20 20.21 -32.41 29.66
C CYS A 20 20.68 -33.58 28.75
N GLY A 21 20.84 -33.29 27.48
CA GLY A 21 21.40 -34.20 26.48
C GLY A 21 22.08 -33.39 25.37
N ASN A 22 23.36 -33.65 25.17
CA ASN A 22 24.27 -32.94 24.30
C ASN A 22 24.00 -33.27 22.81
N SER A 23 22.93 -32.69 22.25
CA SER A 23 22.76 -32.56 20.80
C SER A 23 21.96 -31.28 20.54
N LYS A 24 22.54 -30.33 19.81
CA LYS A 24 21.93 -29.09 19.36
C LYS A 24 20.81 -29.41 18.36
N LYS A 25 19.62 -29.79 18.86
CA LYS A 25 18.48 -30.02 18.02
C LYS A 25 17.65 -28.74 17.99
N ALA A 26 17.41 -28.20 16.82
CA ALA A 26 16.55 -27.01 16.65
C ALA A 26 15.17 -27.26 17.26
N SER A 27 14.61 -26.25 17.94
CA SER A 27 13.30 -26.33 18.57
C SER A 27 12.20 -26.21 17.53
N ASP A 28 11.23 -27.12 17.58
CA ASP A 28 10.02 -27.09 16.72
C ASP A 28 8.95 -26.14 17.26
N ASN A 29 9.13 -25.56 18.46
CA ASN A 29 8.09 -24.79 19.16
C ASN A 29 8.27 -23.27 19.08
N GLY A 30 9.08 -22.79 18.13
CA GLY A 30 9.33 -21.35 17.96
C GLY A 30 10.12 -20.69 19.12
N THR A 31 10.59 -21.47 20.10
CA THR A 31 11.37 -20.97 21.25
C THR A 31 12.51 -21.94 21.57
N ALA A 32 13.71 -21.40 21.74
CA ALA A 32 14.88 -22.15 22.19
C ALA A 32 15.61 -21.41 23.32
N SER A 33 16.22 -22.12 24.24
CA SER A 33 16.91 -21.51 25.37
C SER A 33 18.14 -22.30 25.79
N ASN A 34 19.08 -21.58 26.39
CA ASN A 34 20.22 -22.15 27.15
C ASN A 34 20.39 -21.38 28.46
N SER A 35 21.46 -21.62 29.19
CA SER A 35 21.75 -20.92 30.45
C SER A 35 21.94 -19.41 30.29
N ASN A 36 22.28 -18.93 29.09
CA ASN A 36 22.62 -17.54 28.83
C ASN A 36 21.48 -16.70 28.32
N PHE A 37 20.58 -17.29 27.52
CA PHE A 37 19.45 -16.56 26.90
C PHE A 37 18.33 -17.51 26.47
N GLU A 38 17.18 -16.91 26.25
CA GLU A 38 16.02 -17.50 25.58
C GLU A 38 15.72 -16.69 24.34
N VAL A 39 15.48 -17.37 23.22
CA VAL A 39 15.12 -16.77 21.93
C VAL A 39 13.78 -17.33 21.47
N SER A 40 12.90 -16.48 21.01
CA SER A 40 11.59 -16.87 20.48
C SER A 40 11.32 -16.20 19.15
N VAL A 41 10.84 -16.94 18.16
CA VAL A 41 10.18 -16.39 16.97
C VAL A 41 8.71 -16.26 17.31
N LYS A 42 8.21 -15.03 17.41
CA LYS A 42 6.83 -14.73 17.84
C LYS A 42 5.86 -14.68 16.68
N ASP A 43 6.35 -14.17 15.54
CA ASP A 43 5.57 -13.96 14.34
C ASP A 43 6.49 -13.82 13.12
N GLY A 44 5.92 -13.81 11.93
CA GLY A 44 6.63 -13.54 10.70
C GLY A 44 5.68 -13.16 9.57
N MET A 45 6.20 -12.44 8.59
CA MET A 45 5.48 -12.06 7.41
C MET A 45 6.42 -11.79 6.23
N TYR A 46 5.91 -11.93 5.03
CA TYR A 46 6.66 -11.50 3.85
C TYR A 46 6.69 -9.97 3.75
N VAL A 47 7.85 -9.45 3.37
CA VAL A 47 8.09 -8.02 3.17
C VAL A 47 8.80 -7.79 1.83
N LEU A 48 8.81 -6.56 1.36
CA LEU A 48 9.66 -6.10 0.25
C LEU A 48 10.45 -4.89 0.75
N PRO A 49 11.72 -5.07 1.13
CA PRO A 49 12.57 -3.95 1.52
C PRO A 49 12.82 -3.01 0.34
N LYS A 50 13.15 -1.76 0.65
CA LYS A 50 13.51 -0.77 -0.35
C LYS A 50 14.76 -1.20 -1.12
N ASP A 51 14.73 -1.00 -2.43
CA ASP A 51 15.84 -1.28 -3.35
C ASP A 51 16.20 -2.77 -3.52
N GLU A 52 15.40 -3.69 -2.95
CA GLU A 52 15.56 -5.12 -3.14
C GLU A 52 14.77 -5.63 -4.36
N ASP A 53 15.18 -6.82 -4.85
CA ASP A 53 14.54 -7.42 -6.04
C ASP A 53 13.13 -7.93 -5.72
N SER A 54 12.13 -7.38 -6.38
CA SER A 54 10.73 -7.81 -6.22
C SER A 54 10.43 -9.23 -6.73
N SER A 55 11.37 -9.89 -7.39
CA SER A 55 11.26 -11.31 -7.78
C SER A 55 11.72 -12.28 -6.69
N SER A 56 12.48 -11.80 -5.71
CA SER A 56 12.90 -12.56 -4.54
C SER A 56 11.86 -12.49 -3.42
N HIS A 57 11.95 -13.41 -2.45
CA HIS A 57 11.07 -13.43 -1.29
C HIS A 57 11.84 -13.06 -0.03
N TYR A 58 11.33 -12.12 0.72
CA TYR A 58 11.95 -11.63 1.95
C TYR A 58 11.02 -11.90 3.12
N LEU A 59 11.50 -12.65 4.10
CA LEU A 59 10.76 -13.01 5.31
C LEU A 59 11.27 -12.16 6.48
N ALA A 60 10.37 -11.38 7.07
CA ALA A 60 10.60 -10.66 8.32
C ALA A 60 10.13 -11.54 9.49
N LEU A 61 11.05 -11.94 10.36
CA LEU A 61 10.76 -12.72 11.56
C LEU A 61 10.78 -11.79 12.78
N GLN A 62 9.72 -11.79 13.57
CA GLN A 62 9.68 -11.10 14.86
C GLN A 62 10.37 -11.96 15.92
N VAL A 63 11.58 -11.58 16.27
CA VAL A 63 12.41 -12.29 17.24
C VAL A 63 12.41 -11.56 18.57
N GLU A 64 12.17 -12.30 19.66
CA GLU A 64 12.36 -11.82 21.03
C GLU A 64 13.57 -12.53 21.65
N ILE A 65 14.51 -11.78 22.22
CA ILE A 65 15.69 -12.29 22.92
C ILE A 65 15.61 -11.84 24.36
N LYS A 66 15.75 -12.78 25.30
CA LYS A 66 15.78 -12.55 26.75
C LYS A 66 17.15 -12.93 27.31
N ASN A 67 17.73 -12.04 28.08
CA ASN A 67 18.99 -12.27 28.77
C ASN A 67 18.79 -13.03 30.09
N ASN A 68 19.27 -14.28 30.16
CA ASN A 68 19.28 -15.10 31.37
C ASN A 68 20.61 -15.01 32.14
N ARG A 69 21.62 -14.32 31.58
CA ARG A 69 22.94 -14.14 32.22
C ARG A 69 22.84 -13.18 33.41
N ASP A 70 23.80 -13.32 34.31
CA ASP A 70 23.96 -12.36 35.41
C ASP A 70 24.61 -11.02 35.01
N LYS A 71 25.10 -10.93 33.76
CA LYS A 71 25.75 -9.76 33.17
C LYS A 71 24.97 -9.24 31.98
N GLN A 72 25.07 -7.94 31.70
CA GLN A 72 24.66 -7.33 30.46
C GLN A 72 25.48 -7.87 29.28
N PHE A 73 24.89 -8.01 28.12
CA PHE A 73 25.60 -8.26 26.86
C PHE A 73 25.04 -7.40 25.72
N SER A 74 25.83 -7.27 24.67
CA SER A 74 25.43 -6.62 23.43
C SER A 74 25.46 -7.64 22.31
N PHE A 75 24.57 -7.46 21.34
CA PHE A 75 24.48 -8.27 20.14
C PHE A 75 24.03 -7.39 18.96
N THR A 76 24.13 -7.92 17.76
CA THR A 76 23.69 -7.28 16.51
C THR A 76 22.76 -8.21 15.76
N SER A 77 22.08 -7.71 14.73
CA SER A 77 21.31 -8.58 13.82
C SER A 77 22.19 -9.65 13.16
N GLN A 78 23.50 -9.42 13.01
CA GLN A 78 24.44 -10.39 12.44
C GLN A 78 24.65 -11.63 13.34
N ASP A 79 24.30 -11.55 14.62
CA ASP A 79 24.33 -12.68 15.54
C ASP A 79 23.07 -13.56 15.41
N ILE A 80 22.08 -13.13 14.60
CA ILE A 80 20.83 -13.83 14.31
C ILE A 80 20.82 -14.20 12.83
N THR A 81 21.10 -15.46 12.53
CA THR A 81 21.30 -15.92 11.14
C THR A 81 20.40 -17.09 10.81
N LEU A 82 20.01 -17.23 9.54
CA LEU A 82 19.38 -18.45 9.06
C LEU A 82 20.41 -19.39 8.44
N TYR A 83 20.15 -20.68 8.54
CA TYR A 83 20.81 -21.73 7.77
C TYR A 83 19.77 -22.52 7.00
N ASN A 84 20.01 -22.78 5.73
CA ASN A 84 19.16 -23.63 4.93
C ASN A 84 19.46 -25.14 5.17
N GLU A 85 18.73 -26.02 4.49
CA GLU A 85 18.89 -27.48 4.61
C GLU A 85 20.27 -28.02 4.17
N LYS A 86 21.09 -27.18 3.53
CA LYS A 86 22.46 -27.51 3.11
C LYS A 86 23.51 -26.92 4.04
N ASP A 87 23.11 -26.41 5.20
CA ASP A 87 23.96 -25.68 6.13
C ASP A 87 24.59 -24.39 5.53
N GLU A 88 23.97 -23.82 4.47
CA GLU A 88 24.40 -22.56 3.91
C GLU A 88 23.79 -21.41 4.72
N LYS A 89 24.66 -20.46 5.10
CA LYS A 89 24.30 -19.30 5.91
C LYS A 89 23.58 -18.26 5.08
N VAL A 90 22.44 -17.76 5.59
CA VAL A 90 21.70 -16.64 5.06
C VAL A 90 21.84 -15.46 6.02
N GLU A 91 22.47 -14.38 5.55
CA GLU A 91 22.72 -13.18 6.34
C GLU A 91 21.44 -12.31 6.42
N PRO A 92 21.23 -11.61 7.55
CA PRO A 92 20.12 -10.69 7.67
C PRO A 92 20.32 -9.45 6.80
N ILE A 93 19.20 -9.00 6.19
CA ILE A 93 19.12 -7.75 5.43
C ILE A 93 18.87 -6.60 6.39
N GLN A 94 19.62 -5.51 6.26
CA GLN A 94 19.46 -4.32 7.06
C GLN A 94 18.35 -3.42 6.48
N ILE A 95 17.38 -3.06 7.30
CA ILE A 95 16.28 -2.19 6.90
C ILE A 95 16.53 -0.77 7.40
N TYR A 96 16.58 0.19 6.47
CA TYR A 96 16.76 1.61 6.72
C TYR A 96 15.56 2.39 6.18
N GLU A 97 14.41 2.31 6.86
CA GLU A 97 13.21 3.04 6.48
C GLU A 97 12.73 3.92 7.65
N SER A 98 12.94 5.23 7.50
CA SER A 98 12.64 6.21 8.55
C SER A 98 11.14 6.45 8.75
N ASP A 99 10.33 6.16 7.73
CA ASP A 99 8.88 6.37 7.77
C ASP A 99 8.14 5.19 8.42
N SER A 100 8.78 4.02 8.53
CA SER A 100 8.27 2.87 9.29
C SER A 100 8.50 3.07 10.78
N LYS A 101 7.52 2.69 11.59
CA LYS A 101 7.60 2.64 13.06
C LYS A 101 7.95 1.24 13.56
N THR A 102 8.02 0.27 12.65
CA THR A 102 8.41 -1.10 12.98
C THR A 102 9.84 -1.12 13.49
N LYS A 103 10.05 -1.76 14.64
CA LYS A 103 11.40 -1.95 15.17
C LYS A 103 12.08 -3.09 14.43
N PHE A 104 13.03 -2.76 13.58
CA PHE A 104 13.99 -3.74 13.03
C PHE A 104 15.20 -3.82 13.93
N MET A 105 15.70 -5.05 14.16
CA MET A 105 16.96 -5.24 14.88
C MET A 105 18.11 -4.78 13.98
N SER A 106 18.98 -3.96 14.53
CA SER A 106 20.09 -3.35 13.82
C SER A 106 21.41 -3.56 14.59
N TYR A 107 22.36 -2.67 14.42
CA TYR A 107 23.65 -2.73 15.10
C TYR A 107 23.51 -2.35 16.58
N GLY A 108 24.00 -3.22 17.49
CA GLY A 108 24.35 -2.84 18.84
C GLY A 108 23.20 -2.72 19.85
N ASP A 109 22.24 -3.62 19.83
CA ASP A 109 21.32 -3.77 20.96
C ASP A 109 22.06 -4.25 22.21
N SER A 110 21.72 -3.67 23.36
CA SER A 110 22.33 -4.02 24.64
C SER A 110 21.26 -4.46 25.63
N LEU A 111 21.45 -5.63 26.24
CA LEU A 111 20.43 -6.29 27.04
C LEU A 111 20.92 -6.58 28.46
N SER A 112 20.34 -5.87 29.43
CA SER A 112 20.62 -6.06 30.85
C SER A 112 20.06 -7.38 31.37
N LYS A 113 20.58 -7.88 32.50
CA LYS A 113 20.12 -9.10 33.18
C LYS A 113 18.58 -9.15 33.30
N GLY A 114 17.98 -10.26 32.89
CA GLY A 114 16.58 -10.55 33.01
C GLY A 114 15.66 -9.72 32.11
N LYS A 115 16.22 -8.90 31.21
CA LYS A 115 15.45 -8.08 30.26
C LYS A 115 15.32 -8.79 28.92
N SER A 116 14.27 -8.41 28.18
CA SER A 116 14.04 -8.85 26.81
C SER A 116 14.06 -7.69 25.83
N VAL A 117 14.36 -7.97 24.58
CA VAL A 117 14.20 -7.10 23.44
C VAL A 117 13.49 -7.87 22.32
N ALA A 118 12.56 -7.21 21.63
CA ALA A 118 11.91 -7.76 20.46
C ALA A 118 12.06 -6.82 19.27
N GLY A 119 12.17 -7.39 18.07
CA GLY A 119 12.26 -6.67 16.81
C GLY A 119 12.22 -7.63 15.62
N TYR A 120 12.11 -7.07 14.42
CA TYR A 120 12.13 -7.86 13.19
C TYR A 120 13.56 -8.01 12.66
N VAL A 121 13.84 -9.19 12.12
CA VAL A 121 15.04 -9.48 11.33
C VAL A 121 14.57 -10.01 9.99
N VAL A 122 15.14 -9.53 8.89
CA VAL A 122 14.68 -9.83 7.52
C VAL A 122 15.72 -10.67 6.79
N TYR A 123 15.26 -11.67 6.07
CA TYR A 123 16.11 -12.57 5.28
C TYR A 123 15.53 -12.79 3.89
N GLU A 124 16.38 -12.93 2.88
CA GLU A 124 15.97 -13.50 1.61
C GLU A 124 15.80 -15.02 1.78
N VAL A 125 14.64 -15.56 1.38
CA VAL A 125 14.31 -16.97 1.57
C VAL A 125 13.66 -17.57 0.32
N ASP A 126 13.81 -18.88 0.18
CA ASP A 126 12.97 -19.68 -0.71
C ASP A 126 11.75 -20.18 0.08
N LYS A 127 10.53 -19.92 -0.44
CA LYS A 127 9.27 -20.28 0.24
C LYS A 127 9.09 -21.78 0.49
N ASP A 128 9.72 -22.61 -0.36
CA ASP A 128 9.57 -24.06 -0.33
C ASP A 128 10.69 -24.75 0.51
N SER A 129 11.68 -23.98 0.95
CA SER A 129 12.81 -24.49 1.76
C SER A 129 12.54 -24.36 3.25
N LYS A 130 13.24 -25.18 4.05
CA LYS A 130 13.23 -25.11 5.52
C LYS A 130 14.52 -24.48 6.00
N TYR A 131 14.45 -23.81 7.14
CA TYR A 131 15.58 -23.11 7.72
C TYR A 131 15.69 -23.38 9.22
N GLU A 132 16.87 -23.10 9.76
CA GLU A 132 17.12 -22.98 11.18
C GLU A 132 17.61 -21.56 11.48
N LEU A 133 16.91 -20.86 12.37
CA LEU A 133 17.34 -19.57 12.91
C LEU A 133 18.29 -19.83 14.07
N HIS A 134 19.51 -19.36 13.95
CA HIS A 134 20.55 -19.44 14.96
C HIS A 134 20.78 -18.08 15.61
N PHE A 135 20.85 -18.05 16.95
CA PHE A 135 21.34 -16.92 17.70
C PHE A 135 22.62 -17.33 18.41
N ALA A 136 23.74 -16.74 17.98
CA ALA A 136 25.07 -17.14 18.40
C ALA A 136 25.96 -15.91 18.73
N PRO A 137 25.62 -15.10 19.76
CA PRO A 137 26.40 -13.92 20.12
C PRO A 137 27.75 -14.29 20.67
N SER A 138 28.76 -13.46 20.37
CA SER A 138 30.10 -13.62 20.89
C SER A 138 30.29 -12.82 22.16
N PHE A 139 30.81 -13.46 23.24
CA PHE A 139 31.12 -12.79 24.48
C PHE A 139 32.64 -12.74 24.70
N TYR A 140 33.12 -11.61 25.19
CA TYR A 140 34.58 -11.43 25.45
C TYR A 140 35.12 -12.45 26.44
N ASP A 141 34.32 -12.81 27.45
CA ASP A 141 34.72 -13.80 28.49
C ASP A 141 34.89 -15.22 27.90
N ASP A 142 34.16 -15.59 26.83
CA ASP A 142 34.12 -16.90 26.21
C ASP A 142 35.36 -17.16 25.30
N VAL A 143 35.98 -16.09 24.81
CA VAL A 143 37.22 -16.19 23.99
C VAL A 143 38.38 -16.81 24.79
N LYS A 144 38.39 -16.61 26.11
CA LYS A 144 39.41 -17.17 27.00
C LYS A 144 39.22 -18.65 27.33
N GLU A 145 38.00 -19.18 27.15
CA GLU A 145 37.66 -20.53 27.61
C GLU A 145 37.34 -21.53 26.48
N ASN A 146 37.50 -21.17 25.20
CA ASN A 146 37.10 -21.99 24.04
C ASN A 146 35.61 -22.43 24.07
N GLN A 147 34.71 -21.65 24.66
CA GLN A 147 33.31 -22.02 24.89
C GLN A 147 32.33 -21.49 23.82
N LYS A 148 32.80 -21.10 22.63
CA LYS A 148 31.92 -20.58 21.53
C LYS A 148 30.71 -21.48 21.23
N SER A 149 30.83 -22.80 21.46
CA SER A 149 29.75 -23.75 21.13
C SER A 149 28.57 -23.77 22.13
N LYS A 150 28.70 -23.10 23.29
CA LYS A 150 27.64 -23.09 24.33
C LYS A 150 26.65 -21.95 24.18
N ASN A 151 26.93 -20.99 23.30
CA ASN A 151 26.11 -19.76 23.14
C ASN A 151 25.20 -19.80 21.93
N ASP A 152 25.03 -20.94 21.32
CA ASP A 152 24.18 -21.11 20.16
C ASP A 152 22.82 -21.73 20.56
N VAL A 153 21.72 -21.17 20.12
CA VAL A 153 20.39 -21.76 20.13
C VAL A 153 19.82 -21.76 18.72
N ALA A 154 19.08 -22.79 18.37
CA ALA A 154 18.52 -22.95 17.06
C ALA A 154 17.01 -23.18 17.11
N ILE A 155 16.26 -22.55 16.21
CA ILE A 155 14.80 -22.64 16.07
C ILE A 155 14.50 -22.95 14.60
N LYS A 156 13.63 -23.93 14.36
CA LYS A 156 13.16 -24.23 12.99
C LYS A 156 12.24 -23.13 12.48
N VAL A 157 12.44 -22.78 11.23
CA VAL A 157 11.67 -21.78 10.49
C VAL A 157 11.15 -22.40 9.20
N ASP A 158 9.86 -22.39 9.02
CA ASP A 158 9.18 -22.82 7.81
C ASP A 158 8.53 -21.61 7.13
N PRO A 159 9.13 -21.05 6.07
CA PRO A 159 8.60 -19.89 5.39
C PRO A 159 7.16 -20.08 4.87
N SER A 160 6.78 -21.29 4.52
CA SER A 160 5.43 -21.59 4.01
C SER A 160 4.30 -21.39 5.02
N GLN A 161 4.63 -21.23 6.31
CA GLN A 161 3.65 -20.98 7.38
C GLN A 161 3.29 -19.50 7.53
N TYR A 162 3.98 -18.60 6.87
CA TYR A 162 3.75 -17.16 6.97
C TYR A 162 2.96 -16.64 5.78
N GLU A 163 2.08 -15.67 6.03
CA GLU A 163 1.24 -15.08 5.00
C GLU A 163 2.03 -14.07 4.14
N ASP A 164 1.80 -14.13 2.83
CA ASP A 164 2.26 -13.12 1.89
C ASP A 164 1.10 -12.17 1.58
N THR A 165 1.12 -11.01 2.19
CA THR A 165 0.10 -9.97 2.06
C THR A 165 0.58 -8.73 1.31
N ILE A 166 1.70 -8.84 0.58
CA ILE A 166 2.29 -7.72 -0.18
C ILE A 166 1.29 -7.12 -1.17
N ASP A 167 0.52 -7.97 -1.85
CA ASP A 167 -0.50 -7.52 -2.82
C ASP A 167 -1.68 -6.78 -2.18
N GLU A 168 -1.96 -6.93 -0.89
CA GLU A 168 -3.03 -6.18 -0.21
C GLU A 168 -2.78 -4.66 -0.25
N ALA A 169 -1.53 -4.22 -0.10
CA ALA A 169 -1.20 -2.79 -0.20
C ALA A 169 -1.43 -2.25 -1.62
N LYS A 170 -1.10 -3.04 -2.64
CA LYS A 170 -1.37 -2.70 -4.05
C LYS A 170 -2.86 -2.60 -4.32
N GLU A 171 -3.65 -3.56 -3.85
CA GLU A 171 -5.11 -3.53 -4.01
C GLU A 171 -5.75 -2.37 -3.22
N ALA A 172 -5.25 -2.05 -2.02
CA ALA A 172 -5.70 -0.89 -1.27
C ALA A 172 -5.46 0.41 -2.03
N MET A 173 -4.28 0.58 -2.64
CA MET A 173 -3.95 1.74 -3.48
C MET A 173 -4.84 1.80 -4.72
N LYS A 174 -5.03 0.68 -5.42
CA LYS A 174 -5.91 0.60 -6.59
C LYS A 174 -7.33 1.02 -6.22
N ASN A 175 -7.89 0.48 -5.14
CA ASN A 175 -9.23 0.82 -4.67
C ASN A 175 -9.36 2.32 -4.34
N TYR A 176 -8.31 2.92 -3.77
CA TYR A 176 -8.28 4.36 -3.51
C TYR A 176 -8.30 5.18 -4.80
N VAL A 177 -7.43 4.85 -5.75
CA VAL A 177 -7.37 5.54 -7.06
C VAL A 177 -8.69 5.44 -7.80
N ASP A 178 -9.26 4.25 -7.85
CA ASP A 178 -10.56 3.99 -8.50
C ASP A 178 -11.68 4.81 -7.85
N ALA A 179 -11.75 4.84 -6.52
CA ALA A 179 -12.79 5.54 -5.79
C ALA A 179 -12.66 7.07 -5.84
N VAL A 180 -11.43 7.60 -5.84
CA VAL A 180 -11.19 9.04 -5.77
C VAL A 180 -11.08 9.69 -7.15
N TYR A 181 -10.39 9.06 -8.10
CA TYR A 181 -10.04 9.69 -9.38
C TYR A 181 -10.80 9.13 -10.59
N LEU A 182 -11.33 7.92 -10.49
CA LEU A 182 -12.09 7.25 -11.52
C LEU A 182 -13.53 7.00 -11.05
N ASP A 183 -14.38 6.52 -11.96
CA ASP A 183 -15.76 6.18 -11.62
C ASP A 183 -15.81 4.73 -11.13
N GLY A 184 -15.87 4.53 -9.83
CA GLY A 184 -15.79 3.21 -9.17
C GLY A 184 -16.81 2.16 -9.65
N GLU A 185 -17.80 2.55 -10.47
CA GLU A 185 -18.80 1.64 -11.03
C GLU A 185 -18.27 0.71 -12.13
N ASN A 186 -17.10 1.03 -12.77
CA ASN A 186 -16.62 0.32 -13.96
C ASN A 186 -15.38 -0.57 -13.74
N THR A 187 -14.82 -0.62 -12.55
CA THR A 187 -13.54 -1.30 -12.30
C THR A 187 -13.63 -2.76 -11.85
N GLY A 188 -14.76 -3.45 -12.09
CA GLY A 188 -14.87 -4.90 -11.84
C GLY A 188 -14.66 -5.40 -10.40
N GLY A 189 -14.43 -4.49 -9.48
CA GLY A 189 -14.31 -4.72 -8.05
C GLY A 189 -15.46 -4.04 -7.34
N ALA A 190 -16.36 -4.82 -6.78
CA ALA A 190 -17.60 -4.41 -6.15
C ALA A 190 -17.47 -3.19 -5.22
N SER A 191 -17.60 -2.00 -5.76
CA SER A 191 -17.91 -0.79 -5.01
C SER A 191 -19.31 -0.36 -5.40
N ASN A 192 -20.33 -0.91 -4.73
CA ASN A 192 -21.70 -0.42 -4.81
C ASN A 192 -21.81 0.98 -4.16
N VAL A 193 -21.16 1.97 -4.77
CA VAL A 193 -21.37 3.37 -4.45
C VAL A 193 -21.95 4.05 -5.69
N SER A 194 -23.25 3.90 -5.87
CA SER A 194 -24.02 4.68 -6.83
C SER A 194 -24.07 6.13 -6.33
N PHE A 195 -23.35 7.03 -6.99
CA PHE A 195 -23.46 8.47 -6.76
C PHE A 195 -24.66 8.99 -7.53
N THR A 196 -25.86 8.84 -6.97
CA THR A 196 -27.02 9.56 -7.48
C THR A 196 -27.02 10.99 -6.93
N ASN A 197 -27.21 11.95 -7.82
CA ASN A 197 -27.32 13.41 -7.54
C ASN A 197 -28.58 13.78 -6.74
N ASP A 198 -29.03 12.93 -5.83
CA ASP A 198 -30.23 13.26 -5.04
C ASP A 198 -29.91 13.21 -3.55
N LYS A 199 -30.23 14.33 -2.90
CA LYS A 199 -30.02 14.58 -1.47
C LYS A 199 -30.98 13.77 -0.58
N THR A 200 -31.33 12.54 -0.92
CA THR A 200 -32.16 11.72 -0.01
C THR A 200 -32.05 10.22 -0.32
N GLN A 201 -31.80 9.46 0.75
CA GLN A 201 -32.02 8.03 0.91
C GLN A 201 -30.91 7.06 0.44
N ILE A 202 -30.18 6.61 1.44
CA ILE A 202 -29.53 5.30 1.43
C ILE A 202 -30.65 4.26 1.51
N VAL A 203 -30.89 3.55 0.40
CA VAL A 203 -31.74 2.35 0.40
C VAL A 203 -30.83 1.14 0.26
N ALA A 204 -30.71 0.35 1.32
CA ALA A 204 -30.16 -0.99 1.27
C ALA A 204 -31.07 -1.86 0.38
N LEU A 205 -30.52 -2.41 -0.69
CA LEU A 205 -31.21 -3.40 -1.50
C LEU A 205 -30.95 -4.79 -0.88
N GLU A 206 -32.03 -5.37 -0.35
CA GLU A 206 -32.06 -6.74 0.18
C GLU A 206 -31.87 -7.77 -0.94
N ASP A 207 -31.12 -8.83 -0.58
CA ASP A 207 -30.86 -10.03 -1.35
C ASP A 207 -32.13 -10.72 -1.86
N LYS A 208 -32.16 -11.04 -3.15
CA LYS A 208 -32.99 -12.14 -3.65
C LYS A 208 -32.13 -13.42 -3.77
N LYS A 209 -32.48 -14.38 -2.93
CA LYS A 209 -32.00 -15.77 -2.97
C LYS A 209 -32.29 -16.42 -4.34
N SER A 210 -31.29 -17.08 -4.89
CA SER A 210 -31.47 -18.26 -5.74
C SER A 210 -30.40 -19.29 -5.40
N ASP A 211 -30.84 -20.53 -5.25
CA ASP A 211 -30.15 -21.68 -4.70
C ASP A 211 -29.02 -22.27 -5.58
N ASP A 212 -28.10 -22.95 -4.87
CA ASP A 212 -27.21 -24.04 -5.28
C ASP A 212 -26.04 -23.79 -6.24
N LYS A 213 -24.82 -23.69 -5.63
CA LYS A 213 -23.74 -24.68 -5.78
C LYS A 213 -22.52 -24.31 -4.89
N LYS A 214 -22.09 -25.28 -4.08
CA LYS A 214 -20.83 -25.21 -3.30
C LYS A 214 -19.64 -24.97 -4.19
N SER A 215 -18.90 -23.92 -3.93
CA SER A 215 -17.50 -23.73 -4.28
C SER A 215 -16.82 -22.96 -3.14
N ASP A 216 -15.61 -23.35 -2.78
CA ASP A 216 -14.83 -22.88 -1.64
C ASP A 216 -14.74 -21.36 -1.60
N ASP A 217 -15.39 -20.74 -0.60
CA ASP A 217 -15.39 -19.32 -0.34
C ASP A 217 -14.05 -18.88 0.27
N LYS A 218 -13.10 -18.42 -0.56
CA LYS A 218 -12.18 -17.39 -0.14
C LYS A 218 -13.00 -16.12 0.12
N LYS A 219 -13.15 -15.77 1.39
CA LYS A 219 -13.81 -14.56 1.87
C LYS A 219 -13.09 -13.34 1.28
N SER A 220 -13.61 -12.79 0.19
CA SER A 220 -13.19 -11.50 -0.35
C SER A 220 -13.66 -10.44 0.65
N SER A 221 -12.73 -9.83 1.39
CA SER A 221 -12.99 -8.62 2.17
C SER A 221 -13.45 -7.53 1.22
N SER A 222 -14.51 -6.80 1.56
CA SER A 222 -14.98 -5.67 0.77
C SER A 222 -13.87 -4.62 0.66
N SER A 223 -13.66 -4.04 -0.52
CA SER A 223 -12.58 -3.10 -0.82
C SER A 223 -12.53 -1.87 0.12
N SER A 224 -13.66 -1.47 0.70
CA SER A 224 -13.78 -0.40 1.69
C SER A 224 -13.17 -0.72 3.06
N ASP A 225 -12.88 -2.01 3.34
CA ASP A 225 -12.36 -2.42 4.65
C ASP A 225 -10.83 -2.25 4.77
N LEU A 226 -10.13 -2.07 3.65
CA LEU A 226 -8.67 -1.98 3.62
C LEU A 226 -8.12 -0.57 3.85
N ILE A 227 -8.94 0.48 3.71
CA ILE A 227 -8.50 1.89 3.72
C ILE A 227 -9.20 2.66 4.84
N THR A 228 -8.48 3.59 5.48
CA THR A 228 -9.03 4.49 6.51
C THR A 228 -9.38 5.87 5.99
N ASN A 229 -8.91 6.25 4.79
CA ASN A 229 -9.22 7.55 4.20
C ASN A 229 -10.73 7.70 3.95
N ASP A 230 -11.23 8.91 4.14
CA ASP A 230 -12.58 9.29 3.68
C ASP A 230 -12.55 9.53 2.16
N VAL A 231 -12.70 8.44 1.39
CA VAL A 231 -12.63 8.47 -0.07
C VAL A 231 -13.68 9.39 -0.70
N LYS A 232 -14.82 9.62 -0.01
CA LYS A 232 -15.86 10.55 -0.49
C LYS A 232 -15.40 12.00 -0.35
N ALA A 233 -14.82 12.34 0.81
CA ALA A 233 -14.28 13.67 1.02
C ALA A 233 -13.08 13.94 0.09
N ASP A 234 -12.19 12.96 -0.10
CA ASP A 234 -11.04 13.07 -1.00
C ASP A 234 -11.50 13.25 -2.47
N ARG A 235 -12.57 12.55 -2.90
CA ARG A 235 -13.15 12.71 -4.23
C ARG A 235 -13.76 14.10 -4.43
N GLU A 236 -14.53 14.60 -3.47
CA GLU A 236 -15.10 15.94 -3.58
C GLU A 236 -14.02 17.03 -3.63
N GLU A 237 -12.94 16.87 -2.87
CA GLU A 237 -11.80 17.78 -2.95
C GLU A 237 -11.09 17.69 -4.30
N PHE A 238 -10.95 16.49 -4.87
CA PHE A 238 -10.42 16.29 -6.22
C PHE A 238 -11.26 17.01 -7.28
N ILE A 239 -12.59 16.83 -7.27
CA ILE A 239 -13.52 17.50 -8.20
C ILE A 239 -13.46 19.02 -8.01
N LYS A 240 -13.45 19.50 -6.77
CA LYS A 240 -13.31 20.93 -6.47
C LYS A 240 -12.05 21.52 -7.07
N LYS A 241 -10.91 20.89 -6.89
CA LYS A 241 -9.64 21.32 -7.50
C LYS A 241 -9.65 21.28 -9.02
N PHE A 242 -10.35 20.30 -9.60
CA PHE A 242 -10.55 20.24 -11.04
C PHE A 242 -11.31 21.48 -11.52
N ILE A 243 -12.47 21.78 -10.94
CA ILE A 243 -13.31 22.93 -11.26
C ILE A 243 -12.54 24.24 -11.12
N GLU A 244 -11.85 24.43 -9.99
CA GLU A 244 -11.06 25.64 -9.72
C GLU A 244 -9.92 25.83 -10.72
N SER A 245 -9.25 24.75 -11.13
CA SER A 245 -8.14 24.84 -12.09
C SER A 245 -8.62 25.05 -13.51
N PHE A 246 -9.62 24.27 -13.92
CA PHE A 246 -10.17 24.34 -15.27
C PHE A 246 -10.87 25.68 -15.52
N GLY A 247 -11.60 26.20 -14.53
CA GLY A 247 -12.28 27.49 -14.63
C GLY A 247 -11.35 28.69 -14.89
N LYS A 248 -10.06 28.60 -14.51
CA LYS A 248 -9.07 29.65 -14.79
C LYS A 248 -8.69 29.77 -16.27
N GLY A 249 -8.96 28.76 -17.09
CA GLY A 249 -8.69 28.77 -18.53
C GLY A 249 -9.65 29.62 -19.35
N PHE A 250 -10.74 30.13 -18.78
CA PHE A 250 -11.75 30.94 -19.46
C PHE A 250 -11.48 32.44 -19.26
N TYR A 251 -11.32 33.17 -20.36
CA TYR A 251 -11.00 34.60 -20.34
C TYR A 251 -12.22 35.49 -20.60
N ASN A 252 -13.07 35.09 -21.55
CA ASN A 252 -14.23 35.88 -22.00
C ASN A 252 -15.54 35.35 -21.42
N TYR A 253 -15.63 34.07 -21.17
CA TYR A 253 -16.74 33.39 -20.52
C TYR A 253 -16.43 33.14 -19.04
N LYS A 254 -17.42 33.24 -18.19
CA LYS A 254 -17.33 32.82 -16.79
C LYS A 254 -18.29 31.66 -16.57
N PRO A 255 -17.83 30.42 -16.69
CA PRO A 255 -18.68 29.27 -16.42
C PRO A 255 -19.14 29.27 -14.97
N SER A 256 -20.34 28.78 -14.76
CA SER A 256 -20.85 28.48 -13.41
C SER A 256 -20.18 27.22 -12.87
N ASP A 257 -20.15 27.05 -11.54
CA ASP A 257 -19.64 25.84 -10.89
C ASP A 257 -20.37 24.58 -11.38
N SER A 258 -21.64 24.70 -11.70
CA SER A 258 -22.45 23.59 -12.25
C SER A 258 -22.01 23.18 -13.65
N GLU A 259 -21.68 24.13 -14.55
CA GLU A 259 -21.17 23.82 -15.90
C GLU A 259 -19.79 23.17 -15.81
N LEU A 260 -18.89 23.71 -14.96
CA LEU A 260 -17.57 23.15 -14.74
C LEU A 260 -17.65 21.75 -14.11
N ARG A 261 -18.56 21.51 -13.16
CA ARG A 261 -18.78 20.19 -12.56
C ARG A 261 -19.29 19.20 -13.59
N THR A 262 -20.23 19.58 -14.44
CA THR A 262 -20.73 18.73 -15.53
C THR A 262 -19.60 18.29 -16.47
N PHE A 263 -18.71 19.22 -16.83
CA PHE A 263 -17.53 18.90 -17.63
C PHE A 263 -16.59 17.94 -16.90
N ALA A 264 -16.26 18.23 -15.62
CA ALA A 264 -15.37 17.42 -14.81
C ALA A 264 -15.90 15.98 -14.64
N GLU A 265 -17.20 15.82 -14.37
CA GLU A 265 -17.84 14.51 -14.24
C GLU A 265 -17.85 13.73 -15.57
N ALA A 266 -18.09 14.41 -16.70
CA ALA A 266 -18.00 13.80 -18.03
C ALA A 266 -16.57 13.32 -18.32
N TYR A 267 -15.58 14.12 -17.97
CA TYR A 267 -14.16 13.76 -18.11
C TYR A 267 -13.78 12.57 -17.23
N ILE A 268 -14.14 12.58 -15.95
CA ILE A 268 -13.89 11.49 -15.01
C ILE A 268 -14.49 10.18 -15.53
N LYS A 269 -15.74 10.25 -16.02
CA LYS A 269 -16.44 9.09 -16.59
C LYS A 269 -15.75 8.55 -17.87
N ALA A 270 -15.25 9.43 -18.72
CA ALA A 270 -14.46 9.03 -19.89
C ALA A 270 -13.12 8.40 -19.50
N ASN A 271 -12.42 9.00 -18.53
CA ASN A 271 -11.18 8.45 -17.99
C ASN A 271 -11.39 7.08 -17.32
N ALA A 272 -12.46 6.89 -16.56
CA ALA A 272 -12.77 5.60 -15.95
C ALA A 272 -12.89 4.44 -16.96
N LYS A 273 -13.29 4.76 -18.19
CA LYS A 273 -13.40 3.78 -19.29
C LYS A 273 -12.08 3.55 -20.03
N ARG A 274 -11.21 4.55 -20.08
CA ARG A 274 -10.10 4.60 -21.01
C ARG A 274 -8.73 4.61 -20.34
N ALA A 275 -8.62 5.22 -19.17
CA ALA A 275 -7.35 5.33 -18.46
C ALA A 275 -6.75 3.94 -18.21
N LYS A 276 -5.42 3.88 -18.31
CA LYS A 276 -4.61 2.73 -17.92
C LYS A 276 -3.83 3.12 -16.69
N VAL A 277 -3.86 2.28 -15.67
CA VAL A 277 -3.12 2.56 -14.43
C VAL A 277 -2.35 1.31 -14.03
N ASP A 278 -1.03 1.40 -14.05
CA ASP A 278 -0.16 0.34 -13.58
C ASP A 278 0.22 0.58 -12.12
N TYR A 279 0.30 -0.50 -11.35
CA TYR A 279 0.65 -0.49 -9.93
C TYR A 279 1.81 -1.45 -9.67
N LYS A 280 2.85 -0.97 -9.00
CA LYS A 280 3.98 -1.79 -8.58
C LYS A 280 4.33 -1.49 -7.12
N VAL A 281 4.46 -2.52 -6.30
CA VAL A 281 4.97 -2.36 -4.94
C VAL A 281 6.47 -2.05 -5.03
N LYS A 282 6.89 -0.93 -4.44
CA LYS A 282 8.30 -0.55 -4.28
C LYS A 282 8.86 -1.03 -2.95
N THR A 283 8.07 -0.84 -1.90
CA THR A 283 8.44 -1.20 -0.53
C THR A 283 7.21 -1.70 0.20
N TYR A 284 7.34 -2.76 0.97
CA TYR A 284 6.29 -3.28 1.83
C TYR A 284 6.90 -3.75 3.16
N LEU A 285 6.52 -3.12 4.25
CA LEU A 285 6.93 -3.42 5.62
C LEU A 285 5.69 -3.59 6.50
N PRO A 286 5.78 -4.10 7.74
CA PRO A 286 4.61 -4.39 8.56
C PRO A 286 3.62 -3.23 8.74
N ASP A 287 4.12 -2.00 8.78
CA ASP A 287 3.33 -0.79 9.01
C ASP A 287 3.50 0.30 7.92
N TYR A 288 4.21 0.00 6.84
CA TYR A 288 4.57 0.98 5.82
C TYR A 288 4.66 0.36 4.44
N ALA A 289 4.17 1.06 3.43
CA ALA A 289 4.35 0.67 2.03
C ALA A 289 4.54 1.88 1.12
N VAL A 290 5.22 1.66 0.01
CA VAL A 290 5.32 2.60 -1.11
C VAL A 290 4.87 1.89 -2.38
N ILE A 291 3.89 2.47 -3.04
CA ILE A 291 3.34 1.95 -4.29
C ILE A 291 3.69 2.93 -5.42
N TYR A 292 4.29 2.44 -6.49
CA TYR A 292 4.33 3.16 -7.75
C TYR A 292 2.96 3.10 -8.42
N VAL A 293 2.41 4.27 -8.75
CA VAL A 293 1.17 4.41 -9.51
C VAL A 293 1.51 5.13 -10.82
N ARG A 294 1.30 4.46 -11.94
CA ARG A 294 1.61 4.99 -13.27
C ARG A 294 0.34 5.12 -14.10
N PRO A 295 -0.33 6.29 -14.06
CA PRO A 295 -1.52 6.55 -14.85
C PRO A 295 -1.17 7.03 -16.27
N GLU A 296 -1.92 6.53 -17.25
CA GLU A 296 -2.08 7.08 -18.59
C GLU A 296 -3.54 7.54 -18.70
N THR A 297 -3.77 8.83 -18.87
CA THR A 297 -5.10 9.45 -18.83
C THR A 297 -5.37 10.25 -20.10
N ILE A 298 -6.63 10.64 -20.32
CA ILE A 298 -6.97 11.62 -21.37
C ILE A 298 -6.29 12.93 -21.01
N ASP A 299 -5.36 13.41 -21.87
CA ASP A 299 -4.73 14.71 -21.68
C ASP A 299 -5.61 15.80 -22.32
N LEU A 300 -6.01 16.79 -21.53
CA LEU A 300 -6.87 17.88 -21.99
C LEU A 300 -6.17 18.85 -22.96
N ASP A 301 -4.83 18.90 -22.93
CA ASP A 301 -4.05 19.68 -23.91
C ASP A 301 -4.09 19.05 -25.31
N ASN A 302 -4.44 17.75 -25.41
CA ASN A 302 -4.61 17.03 -26.67
C ASN A 302 -6.02 17.15 -27.28
N LEU A 303 -6.92 17.94 -26.69
CA LEU A 303 -8.21 18.23 -27.29
C LEU A 303 -8.04 19.10 -28.54
N ASP A 304 -8.79 18.79 -29.61
CA ASP A 304 -8.80 19.63 -30.82
C ASP A 304 -9.74 20.83 -30.65
N VAL A 305 -9.24 21.79 -29.83
CA VAL A 305 -9.96 23.06 -29.58
C VAL A 305 -10.08 23.87 -30.87
N HIS A 306 -9.16 23.71 -31.85
CA HIS A 306 -9.25 24.39 -33.14
C HIS A 306 -10.41 23.88 -33.98
N GLU A 307 -10.66 22.57 -33.98
CA GLU A 307 -11.83 22.01 -34.66
C GLU A 307 -13.14 22.53 -34.05
N LEU A 308 -13.23 22.56 -32.72
CA LEU A 308 -14.40 23.08 -32.01
C LEU A 308 -14.62 24.56 -32.32
N SER A 309 -13.55 25.37 -32.33
CA SER A 309 -13.61 26.79 -32.67
C SER A 309 -14.06 26.99 -34.12
N ARG A 310 -13.57 26.17 -35.07
CA ARG A 310 -13.97 26.23 -36.48
C ARG A 310 -15.46 25.89 -36.66
N LYS A 311 -15.94 24.81 -36.01
CA LYS A 311 -17.35 24.42 -36.01
C LYS A 311 -18.23 25.55 -35.48
N PHE A 312 -17.85 26.12 -34.33
CA PHE A 312 -18.56 27.27 -33.76
C PHE A 312 -18.68 28.42 -34.77
N TYR A 313 -17.56 28.78 -35.42
CA TYR A 313 -17.55 29.86 -36.38
C TYR A 313 -18.47 29.59 -37.59
N GLU A 314 -18.44 28.38 -38.16
CA GLU A 314 -19.26 27.98 -39.30
C GLU A 314 -20.75 28.01 -38.96
N GLU A 315 -21.12 27.49 -37.79
CA GLU A 315 -22.55 27.46 -37.33
C GLU A 315 -23.10 28.83 -36.94
N ASN A 316 -22.23 29.78 -36.59
CA ASN A 316 -22.63 31.05 -36.03
C ASN A 316 -22.20 32.26 -36.90
N LYS A 317 -21.76 32.00 -38.13
CA LYS A 317 -21.32 33.04 -39.06
C LYS A 317 -22.41 34.11 -39.26
N GLY A 318 -22.07 35.35 -38.95
CA GLY A 318 -22.96 36.51 -39.09
C GLY A 318 -24.00 36.68 -37.96
N LYS A 319 -24.00 35.84 -36.93
CA LYS A 319 -24.89 35.96 -35.78
C LYS A 319 -24.45 37.02 -34.76
N TYR A 320 -23.15 37.24 -34.64
CA TYR A 320 -22.60 38.19 -33.67
C TYR A 320 -22.05 39.44 -34.37
N SER A 321 -22.51 40.59 -33.89
CA SER A 321 -22.00 41.90 -34.36
C SER A 321 -20.84 42.41 -33.51
N ASN A 322 -20.64 41.85 -32.34
CA ASN A 322 -19.63 42.23 -31.37
C ASN A 322 -18.62 41.09 -31.15
N TYR A 323 -17.35 41.40 -31.29
CA TYR A 323 -16.24 40.43 -31.12
C TYR A 323 -16.25 39.79 -29.71
N SER A 324 -16.43 40.58 -28.65
CA SER A 324 -16.46 40.09 -27.28
C SER A 324 -17.58 39.09 -27.03
N GLU A 325 -18.78 39.31 -27.58
CA GLU A 325 -19.90 38.38 -27.48
C GLU A 325 -19.63 37.09 -28.25
N ALA A 326 -18.99 37.17 -29.42
CA ALA A 326 -18.60 36.02 -30.20
C ALA A 326 -17.56 35.17 -29.43
N MET A 327 -16.56 35.81 -28.83
CA MET A 327 -15.54 35.10 -28.02
C MET A 327 -16.15 34.42 -26.79
N LYS A 328 -17.02 35.13 -26.08
CA LYS A 328 -17.73 34.55 -24.94
C LYS A 328 -18.57 33.34 -25.32
N ALA A 329 -19.31 33.43 -26.44
CA ALA A 329 -20.13 32.33 -26.94
C ALA A 329 -19.27 31.17 -27.47
N GLY A 330 -18.10 31.46 -28.05
CA GLY A 330 -17.12 30.45 -28.50
C GLY A 330 -16.51 29.66 -27.35
N GLU A 331 -16.09 30.33 -26.28
CA GLU A 331 -15.60 29.64 -25.08
C GLU A 331 -16.67 28.76 -24.43
N LYS A 332 -17.92 29.24 -24.38
CA LYS A 332 -19.04 28.45 -23.90
C LYS A 332 -19.31 27.24 -24.80
N TYR A 333 -19.26 27.38 -26.11
CA TYR A 333 -19.45 26.31 -27.08
C TYR A 333 -18.35 25.23 -26.90
N ILE A 334 -17.10 25.63 -26.70
CA ILE A 334 -15.98 24.70 -26.45
C ILE A 334 -16.24 23.92 -25.17
N LEU A 335 -16.62 24.58 -24.07
CA LEU A 335 -16.93 23.91 -22.80
C LEU A 335 -18.03 22.84 -22.96
N GLU A 336 -19.08 23.15 -23.71
CA GLU A 336 -20.26 22.28 -23.91
C GLU A 336 -19.96 21.12 -24.86
N ASN A 337 -19.04 21.29 -25.83
CA ASN A 337 -18.79 20.32 -26.91
C ASN A 337 -17.49 19.52 -26.77
N ALA A 338 -16.51 19.99 -25.97
CA ALA A 338 -15.26 19.26 -25.73
C ALA A 338 -15.45 17.84 -25.19
N PRO A 339 -16.44 17.52 -24.34
CA PRO A 339 -16.70 16.15 -23.91
C PRO A 339 -16.94 15.14 -25.05
N SER A 340 -17.41 15.60 -26.22
CA SER A 340 -17.58 14.74 -27.39
C SER A 340 -16.28 14.20 -27.97
N GLN A 341 -15.15 14.80 -27.63
CA GLN A 341 -13.82 14.37 -28.08
C GLN A 341 -13.14 13.38 -27.11
N PHE A 342 -13.63 13.21 -25.88
CA PHE A 342 -12.96 12.39 -24.86
C PHE A 342 -12.74 10.93 -25.29
N ASP A 343 -13.63 10.36 -26.09
CA ASP A 343 -13.49 8.98 -26.58
C ASP A 343 -12.36 8.82 -27.61
N SER A 344 -11.97 9.88 -28.31
CA SER A 344 -10.95 9.87 -29.38
C SER A 344 -9.64 10.54 -28.99
N THR A 345 -9.61 11.37 -27.97
CA THR A 345 -8.40 12.08 -27.52
C THR A 345 -7.34 11.05 -27.04
N PRO A 346 -6.07 11.13 -27.49
CA PRO A 346 -5.03 10.22 -27.05
C PRO A 346 -4.88 10.20 -25.51
N LEU A 347 -4.53 9.04 -24.97
CA LEU A 347 -4.04 8.95 -23.60
C LEU A 347 -2.58 9.38 -23.56
N ASP A 348 -2.18 10.03 -22.48
CA ASP A 348 -0.80 10.42 -22.27
C ASP A 348 -0.40 10.26 -20.80
N THR A 349 0.91 10.28 -20.57
CA THR A 349 1.53 10.31 -19.26
C THR A 349 2.02 11.72 -18.97
N SER A 350 2.01 12.13 -17.71
CA SER A 350 2.58 13.42 -17.34
C SER A 350 4.09 13.46 -17.53
N ASP A 351 4.61 14.55 -18.15
CA ASP A 351 6.04 14.80 -18.35
C ASP A 351 6.85 14.79 -17.04
N ASN A 352 6.21 15.09 -15.92
CA ASN A 352 6.85 15.13 -14.60
C ASN A 352 6.84 13.78 -13.87
N MET A 353 6.24 12.75 -14.47
CA MET A 353 6.18 11.43 -13.85
C MET A 353 7.50 10.67 -14.05
N GLN A 354 7.99 10.04 -12.99
CA GLN A 354 9.12 9.10 -13.10
C GLN A 354 8.75 7.91 -13.98
N LYS A 355 9.75 7.24 -14.53
CA LYS A 355 9.53 6.08 -15.42
C LYS A 355 8.61 5.01 -14.81
N GLU A 356 8.79 4.72 -13.52
CA GLU A 356 8.03 3.72 -12.77
C GLU A 356 6.67 4.23 -12.31
N GLY A 357 6.42 5.53 -12.31
CA GLY A 357 5.21 6.18 -11.80
C GLY A 357 5.45 7.07 -10.59
N TYR A 358 4.38 7.54 -9.99
CA TYR A 358 4.40 8.33 -8.76
C TYR A 358 4.57 7.43 -7.53
N GLU A 359 5.50 7.78 -6.64
CA GLU A 359 5.72 7.08 -5.38
C GLU A 359 4.69 7.52 -4.34
N ILE A 360 3.70 6.69 -4.07
CA ILE A 360 2.65 6.98 -3.11
C ILE A 360 2.91 6.18 -1.81
N LYS A 361 3.10 6.92 -0.72
CA LYS A 361 3.36 6.38 0.62
C LYS A 361 2.07 6.01 1.32
N MET A 362 2.08 4.89 2.02
CA MET A 362 0.99 4.40 2.84
C MET A 362 1.50 3.93 4.20
N THR A 363 0.70 4.13 5.24
CA THR A 363 0.97 3.58 6.57
C THR A 363 -0.15 2.62 6.97
N LYS A 364 0.18 1.53 7.68
CA LYS A 364 -0.79 0.54 8.17
C LYS A 364 -0.98 0.69 9.67
N LYS A 365 -2.23 0.74 10.10
CA LYS A 365 -2.60 0.73 11.52
C LYS A 365 -3.87 -0.08 11.70
N ASP A 366 -3.86 -0.95 12.71
CA ASP A 366 -5.01 -1.81 13.05
C ASP A 366 -5.54 -2.61 11.83
N GLY A 367 -4.62 -3.09 10.98
CA GLY A 367 -4.92 -3.86 9.77
C GLY A 367 -5.35 -3.04 8.56
N LYS A 368 -5.46 -1.71 8.66
CA LYS A 368 -5.93 -0.83 7.57
C LYS A 368 -4.86 0.13 7.09
N TRP A 369 -4.87 0.42 5.80
CA TRP A 369 -3.96 1.35 5.16
C TRP A 369 -4.49 2.77 5.19
N THR A 370 -3.60 3.73 5.35
CA THR A 370 -3.87 5.17 5.24
C THR A 370 -2.94 5.76 4.20
N ILE A 371 -3.48 6.39 3.17
CA ILE A 371 -2.72 7.16 2.17
C ILE A 371 -2.49 8.56 2.74
N ASP A 372 -1.26 9.07 2.64
CA ASP A 372 -0.94 10.45 3.05
C ASP A 372 -1.51 11.46 2.04
N THR A 373 -2.66 12.06 2.38
CA THR A 373 -3.31 13.12 1.58
C THR A 373 -2.88 14.53 1.97
N SER A 374 -1.85 14.66 2.82
CA SER A 374 -1.38 15.97 3.28
C SER A 374 -0.85 16.85 2.14
N SER A 375 -0.87 18.15 2.38
CA SER A 375 -0.36 19.14 1.42
C SER A 375 1.16 19.03 1.14
N LYS A 376 1.88 18.22 1.89
CA LYS A 376 3.32 17.96 1.71
C LYS A 376 3.61 16.77 0.78
N ASN A 377 2.60 15.96 0.46
CA ASN A 377 2.74 14.85 -0.47
C ASN A 377 2.66 15.35 -1.92
N TYR A 378 3.79 15.73 -2.49
CA TYR A 378 3.86 16.24 -3.87
C TYR A 378 3.53 15.17 -4.90
N ASN A 379 3.99 13.93 -4.71
CA ASN A 379 3.68 12.83 -5.64
C ASN A 379 2.18 12.58 -5.77
N LEU A 380 1.43 12.61 -4.65
CA LEU A 380 -0.03 12.46 -4.69
C LEU A 380 -0.70 13.63 -5.42
N LYS A 381 -0.19 14.86 -5.24
CA LYS A 381 -0.71 16.03 -5.95
C LYS A 381 -0.48 15.97 -7.45
N ASP A 382 0.74 15.55 -7.86
CA ASP A 382 1.10 15.42 -9.27
C ASP A 382 0.31 14.27 -9.92
N MET A 383 0.13 13.15 -9.22
CA MET A 383 -0.76 12.07 -9.64
C MET A 383 -2.19 12.57 -9.82
N ALA A 384 -2.73 13.30 -8.85
CA ALA A 384 -4.09 13.88 -8.94
C ALA A 384 -4.21 14.88 -10.09
N ARG A 385 -3.14 15.62 -10.43
CA ARG A 385 -3.09 16.49 -11.61
C ARG A 385 -3.18 15.69 -12.91
N THR A 386 -2.45 14.58 -13.01
CA THR A 386 -2.54 13.69 -14.18
C THR A 386 -3.99 13.21 -14.37
N PHE A 387 -4.67 12.81 -13.29
CA PHE A 387 -6.08 12.43 -13.35
C PHE A 387 -7.05 13.59 -13.64
N ARG A 388 -6.58 14.83 -13.63
CA ARG A 388 -7.32 16.02 -14.12
C ARG A 388 -6.94 16.42 -15.55
N GLY A 389 -6.28 15.55 -16.32
CA GLY A 389 -5.87 15.83 -17.70
C GLY A 389 -4.75 16.84 -17.80
N GLY A 390 -3.81 16.82 -16.87
CA GLY A 390 -2.65 17.70 -16.86
C GLY A 390 -2.89 19.12 -16.33
N ILE A 391 -4.15 19.54 -16.12
CA ILE A 391 -4.46 20.92 -15.68
C ILE A 391 -4.27 21.14 -14.17
N GLY A 392 -3.84 22.36 -13.86
CA GLY A 392 -3.70 22.89 -12.49
C GLY A 392 -2.29 22.79 -11.92
N TYR A 393 -1.87 23.90 -11.35
CA TYR A 393 -0.76 24.03 -10.42
C TYR A 393 -1.30 24.26 -9.02
#